data_8a9ce1529665dc464b4fd5a750bebffa
#
_entry.id   8a9ce1529665dc464b4fd5a750bebffa
#
_cell.length_a   1.000
_cell.length_b   1.000
_cell.length_c   1.000
_cell.angle_alpha   90.00
_cell.angle_beta   90.00
_cell.angle_gamma   90.00
#
_symmetry.space_group_name_H-M   'P 1'
#
loop_
_entity.id
_entity.type
_entity.pdbx_description
1 polymer ?
#
loop_
_entity_poly.entity_id
_entity_poly.type
_entity_poly.pdbx_seq_one_letter_code
_entity_poly.pdbx_strand_id
1 'polypeptide(L)' 'MSLASAPVTTELNNRKLLGTFLRTRRENLDPNRLGLPRMRHRRTPGLRREEVAQLADVGVTWYTWLEQGRDIKASP' A
#
# COMPACT_ATOMS: atom_id res chain seq x y z
N MET A 1 -24.35 -24.39 12.72
CA MET A 1 -23.59 -23.80 11.62
C MET A 1 -22.46 -22.96 12.17
N SER A 2 -21.29 -23.26 11.75
CA SER A 2 -20.15 -22.55 12.30
C SER A 2 -19.84 -21.34 11.44
N LEU A 3 -19.99 -20.19 12.03
CA LEU A 3 -19.61 -18.94 11.38
C LEU A 3 -18.28 -18.44 11.88
N ALA A 4 -17.69 -19.24 12.74
CA ALA A 4 -16.49 -18.77 13.43
C ALA A 4 -15.30 -18.72 12.52
N SER A 5 -15.31 -19.51 11.48
CA SER A 5 -14.15 -19.50 10.61
C SER A 5 -14.51 -18.77 9.34
N ALA A 6 -14.12 -17.52 9.28
CA ALA A 6 -14.10 -16.85 8.01
C ALA A 6 -13.19 -17.67 7.11
N PRO A 7 -13.60 -17.94 5.90
CA PRO A 7 -12.73 -18.67 4.98
C PRO A 7 -11.43 -17.93 4.82
N VAL A 8 -10.33 -18.67 4.85
CA VAL A 8 -9.00 -18.10 4.60
C VAL A 8 -9.00 -17.33 3.29
N THR A 9 -9.79 -17.80 2.33
CA THR A 9 -9.95 -17.14 1.04
C THR A 9 -10.48 -15.72 1.19
N THR A 10 -11.42 -15.49 2.12
CA THR A 10 -11.97 -14.16 2.35
C THR A 10 -10.91 -13.21 2.88
N GLU A 11 -10.11 -13.68 3.84
CA GLU A 11 -9.02 -12.87 4.38
C GLU A 11 -7.99 -12.53 3.31
N LEU A 12 -7.64 -13.51 2.48
CA LEU A 12 -6.70 -13.30 1.39
C LEU A 12 -7.25 -12.28 0.41
N ASN A 13 -8.54 -12.39 0.07
CA ASN A 13 -9.17 -11.45 -0.85
C ASN A 13 -9.18 -10.03 -0.26
N ASN A 14 -9.45 -9.91 1.04
CA ASN A 14 -9.46 -8.62 1.70
C ASN A 14 -8.07 -7.99 1.70
N ARG A 15 -7.03 -8.79 1.92
CA ARG A 15 -5.67 -8.30 1.86
C ARG A 15 -5.31 -7.82 0.47
N LYS A 16 -5.73 -8.56 -0.55
CA LYS A 16 -5.47 -8.17 -1.94
C LYS A 16 -6.24 -6.92 -2.32
N LEU A 17 -7.48 -6.80 -1.86
CA LEU A 17 -8.27 -5.60 -2.10
C LEU A 17 -7.64 -4.37 -1.45
N LEU A 18 -7.18 -4.52 -0.22
CA LEU A 18 -6.48 -3.43 0.46
C LEU A 18 -5.22 -3.04 -0.31
N GLY A 19 -4.45 -4.04 -0.74
CA GLY A 19 -3.23 -3.78 -1.50
C GLY A 19 -3.51 -3.02 -2.78
N THR A 20 -4.52 -3.44 -3.52
CA THR A 20 -4.94 -2.77 -4.75
C THR A 20 -5.40 -1.35 -4.46
N PHE A 21 -6.16 -1.16 -3.39
CA PHE A 21 -6.63 0.15 -2.98
C PHE A 21 -5.45 1.08 -2.68
N LEU A 22 -4.50 0.59 -1.88
CA LEU A 22 -3.32 1.39 -1.53
C LEU A 22 -2.52 1.76 -2.75
N ARG A 23 -2.29 0.80 -3.63
CA ARG A 23 -1.55 1.04 -4.86
C ARG A 23 -2.25 2.06 -5.74
N THR A 24 -3.55 1.92 -5.93
CA THR A 24 -4.32 2.84 -6.76
C THR A 24 -4.26 4.25 -6.19
N ARG A 25 -4.44 4.39 -4.89
CA ARG A 25 -4.36 5.69 -4.25
C ARG A 25 -2.97 6.30 -4.39
N ARG A 26 -1.94 5.49 -4.20
CA ARG A 26 -0.56 5.95 -4.34
C ARG A 26 -0.29 6.46 -5.76
N GLU A 27 -0.74 5.72 -6.75
CA GLU A 27 -0.51 6.08 -8.15
C GLU A 27 -1.28 7.33 -8.57
N ASN A 28 -2.32 7.68 -7.85
CA ASN A 28 -3.13 8.85 -8.13
C ASN A 28 -2.76 10.08 -7.31
N LEU A 29 -1.81 9.96 -6.40
CA LEU A 29 -1.35 11.11 -5.64
C LEU A 29 -0.45 11.98 -6.50
N ASP A 30 -0.59 13.28 -6.34
CA ASP A 30 0.21 14.25 -7.09
C ASP A 30 1.39 14.69 -6.23
N PRO A 31 2.63 14.35 -6.63
CA PRO A 31 3.81 14.75 -5.86
C PRO A 31 3.93 16.25 -5.68
N ASN A 32 3.48 17.02 -6.67
CA ASN A 32 3.57 18.47 -6.60
C ASN A 32 2.71 19.04 -5.48
N ARG A 33 1.54 18.46 -5.26
CA ARG A 33 0.65 18.90 -4.19
C ARG A 33 1.18 18.58 -2.82
N LEU A 34 2.05 17.58 -2.73
CA LEU A 34 2.61 17.14 -1.46
C LEU A 34 3.97 17.78 -1.18
N GLY A 35 4.42 18.67 -2.03
CA GLY A 35 5.68 19.35 -1.84
C GLY A 35 6.90 18.47 -2.02
N LEU A 36 6.75 17.36 -2.72
CA LEU A 36 7.86 16.47 -2.97
C LEU A 36 8.70 16.97 -4.13
N PRO A 37 10.00 16.63 -4.14
CA PRO A 37 10.88 17.05 -5.22
C PRO A 37 10.42 16.54 -6.56
N ARG A 38 10.52 17.38 -7.56
CA ARG A 38 10.18 17.01 -8.91
C ARG A 38 11.35 16.25 -9.51
N MET A 39 11.11 14.99 -9.86
CA MET A 39 12.14 14.20 -10.51
C MET A 39 11.96 14.27 -12.03
N ARG A 40 13.07 14.44 -12.70
CA ARG A 40 13.08 14.66 -14.14
C ARG A 40 12.50 13.48 -14.92
N HIS A 41 12.76 12.27 -14.47
CA HIS A 41 12.30 11.05 -15.14
C HIS A 41 11.54 10.20 -14.16
N ARG A 42 10.30 10.59 -13.94
CA ARG A 42 9.44 9.83 -13.07
C ARG A 42 8.77 8.76 -13.90
N ARG A 43 9.18 7.51 -13.72
CA ARG A 43 8.63 6.40 -14.49
C ARG A 43 7.27 5.94 -14.02
N THR A 44 6.99 6.14 -12.74
CA THR A 44 5.72 5.73 -12.16
C THR A 44 4.82 6.92 -12.00
N PRO A 45 3.53 6.79 -12.34
CA PRO A 45 2.59 7.85 -12.05
C PRO A 45 2.40 7.94 -10.53
N GLY A 46 2.17 9.13 -10.04
CA GLY A 46 1.93 9.34 -8.62
C GLY A 46 3.20 9.20 -7.79
N LEU A 47 3.03 8.69 -6.58
CA LEU A 47 4.14 8.55 -5.65
C LEU A 47 4.79 7.17 -5.75
N ARG A 48 6.05 7.12 -5.39
CA ARG A 48 6.75 5.85 -5.21
C ARG A 48 6.42 5.28 -3.84
N ARG A 49 6.65 3.97 -3.68
CA ARG A 49 6.38 3.31 -2.40
C ARG A 49 7.17 3.92 -1.26
N GLU A 50 8.44 4.20 -1.48
CA GLU A 50 9.28 4.81 -0.45
C GLU A 50 8.80 6.21 -0.08
N GLU A 51 8.22 6.93 -1.01
CA GLU A 51 7.68 8.25 -0.72
C GLU A 51 6.46 8.17 0.18
N VAL A 52 5.56 7.23 -0.12
CA VAL A 52 4.38 7.04 0.73
C VAL A 52 4.78 6.55 2.11
N ALA A 53 5.69 5.59 2.16
CA ALA A 53 6.15 5.05 3.43
C ALA A 53 6.76 6.13 4.30
N GLN A 54 7.54 7.02 3.70
CA GLN A 54 8.16 8.13 4.42
C GLN A 54 7.10 9.10 4.95
N LEU A 55 6.11 9.43 4.13
CA LEU A 55 5.04 10.33 4.55
C LEU A 55 4.20 9.73 5.68
N ALA A 56 4.02 8.42 5.65
CA ALA A 56 3.24 7.71 6.67
C ALA A 56 4.09 7.31 7.87
N ASP A 57 5.38 7.54 7.81
CA ASP A 57 6.32 7.17 8.87
C ASP A 57 6.30 5.67 9.17
N VAL A 58 6.34 4.87 8.11
CA VAL A 58 6.40 3.42 8.21
C VAL A 58 7.54 2.91 7.34
N GLY A 59 7.95 1.66 7.58
CA GLY A 59 9.00 1.05 6.77
C GLY A 59 8.51 0.76 5.36
N VAL A 60 9.36 1.01 4.37
CA VAL A 60 8.99 0.78 2.98
C VAL A 60 8.76 -0.71 2.70
N THR A 61 9.51 -1.58 3.35
CA THR A 61 9.33 -3.02 3.19
C THR A 61 7.96 -3.44 3.68
N TRP A 62 7.58 -2.95 4.86
CA TRP A 62 6.27 -3.23 5.43
C TRP A 62 5.15 -2.71 4.53
N TYR A 63 5.30 -1.49 4.05
CA TYR A 63 4.32 -0.89 3.15
C TYR A 63 4.20 -1.70 1.85
N THR A 64 5.34 -2.13 1.30
CA THR A 64 5.35 -2.94 0.10
C THR A 64 4.58 -4.23 0.28
N TRP A 65 4.75 -4.88 1.43
CA TRP A 65 4.01 -6.11 1.74
C TRP A 65 2.51 -5.86 1.82
N LEU A 66 2.10 -4.71 2.34
CA LEU A 66 0.68 -4.35 2.36
C LEU A 66 0.12 -4.26 0.95
N GLU A 67 0.84 -3.61 0.04
CA GLU A 67 0.38 -3.50 -1.34
C GLU A 67 0.32 -4.86 -2.03
N GLN A 68 1.19 -5.78 -1.63
CA GLN A 68 1.22 -7.11 -2.21
C GLN A 68 0.18 -8.06 -1.60
N GLY A 69 -0.53 -7.61 -0.59
CA GLY A 69 -1.54 -8.44 0.05
C GLY A 69 -0.95 -9.57 0.88
N ARG A 70 0.26 -9.39 1.39
CA ARG A 70 0.89 -10.42 2.21
C ARG A 70 0.26 -10.49 3.58
N ASP A 71 0.36 -11.68 4.17
CA ASP A 71 -0.08 -11.89 5.54
C ASP A 71 1.02 -11.39 6.48
N ILE A 72 0.91 -10.14 6.86
CA ILE A 72 1.84 -9.53 7.78
C ILE A 72 1.09 -9.09 9.02
N LYS A 73 1.75 -9.24 10.15
CA LYS A 73 1.18 -8.75 11.40
C LYS A 73 1.39 -7.25 11.46
N ALA A 74 0.36 -6.56 11.85
CA ALA A 74 0.44 -5.14 12.05
C ALA A 74 1.51 -4.87 13.08
N SER A 75 2.50 -4.15 12.69
CA SER A 75 3.50 -3.89 13.61
C SER A 75 3.88 -2.54 13.56
N PRO A 76 4.25 -2.12 14.55
CA PRO A 76 4.92 -1.00 14.77
C PRO A 76 5.97 -0.73 14.81
#